data_c6b81d6514b1fa92f13085e843915b57
#
_entry.id   c6b81d6514b1fa92f13085e843915b57
#
_cell.length_a   1.000
_cell.length_b   1.000
_cell.length_c   1.000
_cell.angle_alpha   90.00
_cell.angle_beta   90.00
_cell.angle_gamma   90.00
#
_symmetry.space_group_name_H-M   'P 1'
#
loop_
_entity.id
_entity.type
_entity.pdbx_description
1 polymer ?
#
loop_
_entity_poly.entity_id
_entity_poly.type
_entity_poly.pdbx_seq_one_letter_code
_entity_poly.pdbx_strand_id
1 'polypeptide(L)'
;MRILISNDDGVTAPGLAALHGALADYAECSVIAPDQDKSGASSSLTLDRPLHPVVLPNGFISLNGTPTDCVHLGLNGLLPFEPDLVVSGINLGANLGDDVLYSGTVAAALEGRFLGRTSFAFSLLSRQVDNLPTAAYYARKLIEARDQLDLPPRTVLNVNIPNLPLSHIRGIVLTRLGHRARAAAPTRMVDPRGKEGYWIAVAGDAEDGGPGTDFHAVMQGYVSVTPLQLDRTFNDAFNTVQGWLEGLG
;
A
#
# COMPACT_ATOMS: atom_id res chain seq x y z
N MET A 1 -4.20 -4.84 21.83
CA MET A 1 -3.86 -5.13 20.41
C MET A 1 -2.63 -4.33 20.05
N ARG A 2 -1.68 -4.95 19.35
CA ARG A 2 -0.43 -4.35 18.91
C ARG A 2 -0.43 -4.21 17.39
N ILE A 3 -0.20 -3.00 16.90
CA ILE A 3 -0.21 -2.70 15.47
C ILE A 3 1.19 -2.29 15.03
N LEU A 4 1.70 -2.92 13.96
CA LEU A 4 2.86 -2.44 13.24
C LEU A 4 2.39 -1.53 12.11
N ILE A 5 2.84 -0.28 12.13
CA ILE A 5 2.54 0.73 11.12
C ILE A 5 3.78 0.98 10.26
N SER A 6 3.61 1.03 8.94
CA SER A 6 4.65 1.39 7.97
C SER A 6 4.06 2.27 6.85
N ASN A 7 4.92 2.72 5.94
CA ASN A 7 4.55 3.44 4.71
C ASN A 7 5.69 3.37 3.68
N ASP A 8 5.52 4.02 2.53
CA ASP A 8 6.57 4.23 1.53
C ASP A 8 6.99 5.70 1.35
N ASP A 9 6.20 6.66 1.85
CA ASP A 9 6.54 8.09 1.82
C ASP A 9 7.66 8.48 2.81
N GLY A 10 8.02 7.56 3.73
CA GLY A 10 9.08 7.74 4.73
C GLY A 10 8.60 8.06 6.13
N VAL A 11 9.50 7.89 7.11
CA VAL A 11 9.21 7.94 8.57
C VAL A 11 8.74 9.32 9.06
N THR A 12 9.02 10.39 8.33
CA THR A 12 8.59 11.76 8.64
C THR A 12 7.35 12.21 7.87
N ALA A 13 6.76 11.33 7.05
CA ALA A 13 5.63 11.66 6.21
C ALA A 13 4.38 12.01 7.04
N PRO A 14 3.63 13.05 6.63
CA PRO A 14 2.42 13.49 7.36
C PRO A 14 1.33 12.41 7.38
N GLY A 15 1.23 11.59 6.33
CA GLY A 15 0.28 10.48 6.27
C GLY A 15 0.55 9.41 7.32
N LEU A 16 1.82 9.07 7.56
CA LEU A 16 2.24 8.14 8.60
C LEU A 16 1.88 8.67 9.99
N ALA A 17 2.18 9.96 10.25
CA ALA A 17 1.84 10.61 11.50
C ALA A 17 0.31 10.65 11.74
N ALA A 18 -0.48 10.92 10.70
CA ALA A 18 -1.93 10.92 10.78
C ALA A 18 -2.51 9.52 11.07
N LEU A 19 -1.97 8.48 10.43
CA LEU A 19 -2.38 7.10 10.68
C LEU A 19 -2.06 6.68 12.11
N HIS A 20 -0.83 6.94 12.57
CA HIS A 20 -0.44 6.69 13.95
C HIS A 20 -1.33 7.45 14.94
N GLY A 21 -1.55 8.74 14.73
CA GLY A 21 -2.40 9.58 15.59
C GLY A 21 -3.85 9.09 15.67
N ALA A 22 -4.39 8.53 14.58
CA ALA A 22 -5.72 7.96 14.56
C ALA A 22 -5.85 6.64 15.33
N LEU A 23 -4.74 5.92 15.56
CA LEU A 23 -4.75 4.59 16.16
C LEU A 23 -4.14 4.54 17.57
N ALA A 24 -3.38 5.54 17.96
CA ALA A 24 -2.57 5.53 19.20
C ALA A 24 -3.38 5.44 20.49
N ASP A 25 -4.63 5.89 20.51
CA ASP A 25 -5.55 5.76 21.64
C ASP A 25 -6.33 4.44 21.65
N TYR A 26 -6.28 3.71 20.54
CA TYR A 26 -7.00 2.44 20.33
C TYR A 26 -6.11 1.21 20.52
N ALA A 27 -4.84 1.30 20.17
CA ALA A 27 -3.91 0.18 20.16
C ALA A 27 -2.49 0.61 20.51
N GLU A 28 -1.67 -0.33 20.96
CA GLU A 28 -0.23 -0.16 21.09
C GLU A 28 0.39 -0.16 19.69
N CYS A 29 0.82 1.03 19.21
CA CYS A 29 1.33 1.20 17.86
C CYS A 29 2.86 1.26 17.85
N SER A 30 3.48 0.40 17.07
CA SER A 30 4.90 0.49 16.71
C SER A 30 5.02 0.98 15.27
N VAL A 31 5.87 1.97 15.03
CA VAL A 31 6.11 2.53 13.70
C VAL A 31 7.51 2.17 13.24
N ILE A 32 7.61 1.49 12.10
CA ILE A 32 8.87 1.22 11.40
C ILE A 32 8.66 1.63 9.94
N ALA A 33 9.42 2.61 9.46
CA ALA A 33 9.25 3.14 8.12
C ALA A 33 10.60 3.50 7.48
N PRO A 34 10.66 3.60 6.15
CA PRO A 34 11.87 4.01 5.43
C PRO A 34 12.37 5.40 5.88
N ASP A 35 13.68 5.60 5.84
CA ASP A 35 14.33 6.87 6.15
C ASP A 35 14.01 8.00 5.15
N GLN A 36 13.55 7.63 3.97
CA GLN A 36 13.19 8.52 2.87
C GLN A 36 12.08 7.92 2.02
N ASP A 37 11.54 8.71 1.09
CA ASP A 37 10.56 8.27 0.09
C ASP A 37 11.10 7.09 -0.73
N LYS A 38 10.31 6.02 -0.80
CA LYS A 38 10.55 4.77 -1.55
C LYS A 38 9.40 4.46 -2.52
N SER A 39 8.74 5.48 -3.03
CA SER A 39 7.67 5.32 -4.03
C SER A 39 8.14 4.44 -5.19
N GLY A 40 7.31 3.47 -5.58
CA GLY A 40 7.63 2.52 -6.65
C GLY A 40 8.57 1.37 -6.25
N ALA A 41 8.90 1.21 -4.97
CA ALA A 41 9.78 0.13 -4.50
C ALA A 41 9.16 -1.27 -4.62
N SER A 42 7.83 -1.37 -4.77
CA SER A 42 7.15 -2.66 -4.80
C SER A 42 7.50 -3.55 -3.60
N SER A 43 7.38 -4.86 -3.72
CA SER A 43 7.69 -5.84 -2.67
C SER A 43 9.18 -6.24 -2.65
N SER A 44 10.08 -5.28 -2.86
CA SER A 44 11.52 -5.56 -2.88
C SER A 44 12.10 -5.69 -1.47
N LEU A 45 13.01 -6.66 -1.29
CA LEU A 45 13.84 -6.83 -0.11
C LEU A 45 15.27 -6.37 -0.40
N THR A 46 15.91 -5.71 0.56
CA THR A 46 17.31 -5.31 0.50
C THR A 46 18.19 -6.46 0.98
N LEU A 47 18.85 -7.16 0.04
CA LEU A 47 19.68 -8.33 0.33
C LEU A 47 21.18 -8.08 0.08
N ASP A 48 21.54 -6.91 -0.42
CA ASP A 48 22.91 -6.55 -0.84
C ASP A 48 23.70 -5.80 0.23
N ARG A 49 23.05 -5.38 1.32
CA ARG A 49 23.65 -4.61 2.43
C ARG A 49 22.88 -4.78 3.73
N PRO A 50 23.51 -4.55 4.89
CA PRO A 50 22.81 -4.51 6.16
C PRO A 50 21.87 -3.30 6.26
N LEU A 51 20.79 -3.47 7.00
CA LEU A 51 19.83 -2.44 7.34
C LEU A 51 20.09 -1.92 8.76
N HIS A 52 20.01 -0.60 8.93
CA HIS A 52 20.35 0.08 10.20
C HIS A 52 19.12 0.79 10.77
N PRO A 53 18.47 0.25 11.80
CA PRO A 53 17.35 0.92 12.46
C PRO A 53 17.87 2.08 13.33
N VAL A 54 17.15 3.21 13.29
CA VAL A 54 17.40 4.40 14.12
C VAL A 54 16.10 4.76 14.83
N VAL A 55 16.12 4.77 16.15
CA VAL A 55 14.98 5.20 16.96
C VAL A 55 14.97 6.73 17.01
N LEU A 56 13.89 7.34 16.56
CA LEU A 56 13.67 8.78 16.55
C LEU A 56 13.14 9.27 17.90
N PRO A 57 13.22 10.60 18.20
CA PRO A 57 12.73 11.15 19.48
C PRO A 57 11.26 10.90 19.80
N ASN A 58 10.43 10.70 18.77
CA ASN A 58 9.01 10.35 18.91
C ASN A 58 8.75 8.84 19.08
N GLY A 59 9.80 8.02 19.17
CA GLY A 59 9.71 6.58 19.29
C GLY A 59 9.56 5.81 17.96
N PHE A 60 9.43 6.50 16.84
CA PHE A 60 9.38 5.85 15.52
C PHE A 60 10.75 5.29 15.15
N ILE A 61 10.76 4.17 14.45
CA ILE A 61 11.99 3.53 13.96
C ILE A 61 12.13 3.85 12.46
N SER A 62 13.20 4.57 12.14
CA SER A 62 13.64 4.84 10.78
C SER A 62 14.54 3.72 10.29
N LEU A 63 14.36 3.26 9.06
CA LEU A 63 15.16 2.20 8.45
C LEU A 63 15.68 2.62 7.07
N ASN A 64 16.95 2.39 6.78
CA ASN A 64 17.53 2.64 5.45
C ASN A 64 17.20 1.53 4.45
N GLY A 65 15.93 1.13 4.40
CA GLY A 65 15.38 0.03 3.60
C GLY A 65 14.14 0.41 2.82
N THR A 66 13.47 -0.61 2.28
CA THR A 66 12.18 -0.52 1.62
C THR A 66 11.03 -0.61 2.65
N PRO A 67 9.78 -0.30 2.27
CA PRO A 67 8.61 -0.57 3.11
C PRO A 67 8.47 -2.04 3.50
N THR A 68 8.77 -2.94 2.56
CA THR A 68 8.79 -4.38 2.82
C THR A 68 9.84 -4.76 3.87
N ASP A 69 11.07 -4.22 3.77
CA ASP A 69 12.13 -4.44 4.77
C ASP A 69 11.70 -3.99 6.18
N CYS A 70 11.00 -2.85 6.26
CA CYS A 70 10.53 -2.30 7.53
C CYS A 70 9.57 -3.27 8.24
N VAL A 71 8.59 -3.77 7.51
CA VAL A 71 7.62 -4.73 8.06
C VAL A 71 8.28 -6.08 8.29
N HIS A 72 9.11 -6.55 7.35
CA HIS A 72 9.84 -7.82 7.48
C HIS A 72 10.67 -7.88 8.77
N LEU A 73 11.47 -6.85 9.04
CA LEU A 73 12.27 -6.80 10.27
C LEU A 73 11.39 -6.63 11.52
N GLY A 74 10.31 -5.84 11.43
CA GLY A 74 9.36 -5.68 12.52
C GLY A 74 8.70 -6.98 12.97
N LEU A 75 8.40 -7.87 12.01
CA LEU A 75 7.81 -9.19 12.27
C LEU A 75 8.84 -10.23 12.71
N ASN A 76 10.11 -10.07 12.31
CA ASN A 76 11.14 -11.10 12.47
C ASN A 76 12.23 -10.70 13.49
N GLY A 77 11.90 -9.93 14.52
CA GLY A 77 12.75 -9.77 15.69
C GLY A 77 13.28 -8.37 15.98
N LEU A 78 12.98 -7.35 15.14
CA LEU A 78 13.31 -5.96 15.50
C LEU A 78 12.41 -5.44 16.63
N LEU A 79 11.15 -5.87 16.67
CA LEU A 79 10.27 -5.65 17.82
C LEU A 79 10.43 -6.78 18.85
N PRO A 80 10.31 -6.50 20.17
CA PRO A 80 10.41 -7.51 21.22
C PRO A 80 9.15 -8.38 21.36
N PHE A 81 8.19 -8.23 20.44
CA PHE A 81 6.92 -8.96 20.39
C PHE A 81 6.43 -9.10 18.96
N GLU A 82 5.56 -10.05 18.73
CA GLU A 82 4.85 -10.19 17.46
C GLU A 82 3.64 -9.26 17.42
N PRO A 83 3.49 -8.39 16.39
CA PRO A 83 2.30 -7.57 16.20
C PRO A 83 1.06 -8.42 15.89
N ASP A 84 -0.11 -7.93 16.27
CA ASP A 84 -1.39 -8.54 15.92
C ASP A 84 -1.85 -8.15 14.51
N LEU A 85 -1.37 -7.02 13.99
CA LEU A 85 -1.85 -6.43 12.75
C LEU A 85 -0.75 -5.58 12.07
N VAL A 86 -0.70 -5.62 10.76
CA VAL A 86 0.09 -4.68 9.94
C VAL A 86 -0.85 -3.71 9.25
N VAL A 87 -0.54 -2.41 9.36
CA VAL A 87 -1.26 -1.33 8.69
C VAL A 87 -0.26 -0.44 7.98
N SER A 88 -0.47 -0.18 6.69
CA SER A 88 0.41 0.65 5.88
C SER A 88 -0.29 1.93 5.40
N GLY A 89 0.42 3.04 5.41
CA GLY A 89 -0.04 4.33 4.92
C GLY A 89 0.05 5.44 5.97
N ILE A 90 -0.72 6.53 5.84
CA ILE A 90 -1.60 6.85 4.71
C ILE A 90 -0.74 7.40 3.57
N ASN A 91 -0.74 6.71 2.43
CA ASN A 91 -0.02 7.16 1.25
C ASN A 91 -0.63 8.45 0.67
N LEU A 92 0.22 9.42 0.31
CA LEU A 92 -0.20 10.60 -0.42
C LEU A 92 -0.12 10.34 -1.93
N GLY A 93 -1.17 9.77 -2.45
CA GLY A 93 -1.33 9.28 -3.81
C GLY A 93 -2.16 8.01 -3.80
N ALA A 94 -2.97 7.80 -4.83
CA ALA A 94 -3.80 6.61 -4.93
C ALA A 94 -2.98 5.38 -5.33
N ASN A 95 -3.43 4.21 -4.89
CA ASN A 95 -2.96 2.92 -5.34
C ASN A 95 -4.13 2.17 -5.98
N LEU A 96 -4.44 2.50 -7.25
CA LEU A 96 -5.59 2.02 -8.00
C LEU A 96 -5.16 1.12 -9.16
N GLY A 97 -5.98 0.11 -9.46
CA GLY A 97 -5.74 -0.79 -10.59
C GLY A 97 -4.34 -1.39 -10.58
N ASP A 98 -3.66 -1.33 -11.72
CA ASP A 98 -2.31 -1.89 -11.89
C ASP A 98 -1.23 -1.21 -11.03
N ASP A 99 -1.49 -0.02 -10.47
CA ASP A 99 -0.54 0.68 -9.60
C ASP A 99 -0.17 -0.16 -8.37
N VAL A 100 -1.05 -1.05 -7.91
CA VAL A 100 -0.80 -1.94 -6.76
C VAL A 100 0.44 -2.82 -6.97
N LEU A 101 0.84 -3.09 -8.22
CA LEU A 101 2.03 -3.88 -8.55
C LEU A 101 3.33 -3.18 -8.14
N TYR A 102 3.33 -1.85 -8.15
CA TYR A 102 4.50 -1.01 -7.86
C TYR A 102 4.45 -0.36 -6.49
N SER A 103 3.29 -0.42 -5.81
CA SER A 103 3.03 0.27 -4.55
C SER A 103 3.85 -0.30 -3.40
N GLY A 104 4.68 0.55 -2.77
CA GLY A 104 5.36 0.24 -1.52
C GLY A 104 4.38 0.17 -0.34
N THR A 105 3.32 0.98 -0.34
CA THR A 105 2.26 0.95 0.67
C THR A 105 1.54 -0.39 0.68
N VAL A 106 1.12 -0.87 -0.51
CA VAL A 106 0.48 -2.19 -0.63
C VAL A 106 1.45 -3.30 -0.28
N ALA A 107 2.72 -3.18 -0.70
CA ALA A 107 3.76 -4.16 -0.41
C ALA A 107 4.03 -4.33 1.09
N ALA A 108 4.09 -3.23 1.85
CA ALA A 108 4.22 -3.27 3.31
C ALA A 108 3.04 -4.02 3.98
N ALA A 109 1.80 -3.76 3.52
CA ALA A 109 0.64 -4.49 4.02
C ALA A 109 0.69 -5.99 3.65
N LEU A 110 1.13 -6.32 2.41
CA LEU A 110 1.30 -7.70 1.95
C LEU A 110 2.35 -8.47 2.77
N GLU A 111 3.39 -7.78 3.30
CA GLU A 111 4.39 -8.41 4.15
C GLU A 111 3.80 -8.87 5.50
N GLY A 112 2.69 -8.28 5.95
CA GLY A 112 1.92 -8.71 7.12
C GLY A 112 1.19 -10.06 6.97
N ARG A 113 1.28 -10.71 5.82
CA ARG A 113 0.58 -11.97 5.46
C ARG A 113 0.80 -13.14 6.41
N PHE A 114 1.90 -13.13 7.16
CA PHE A 114 2.25 -14.23 8.06
C PHE A 114 1.49 -14.20 9.39
N LEU A 115 0.86 -13.08 9.74
CA LEU A 115 0.10 -12.93 10.98
C LEU A 115 -1.25 -13.69 10.97
N GLY A 116 -1.64 -14.26 9.82
CA GLY A 116 -2.93 -14.95 9.68
C GLY A 116 -4.16 -14.04 9.77
N ARG A 117 -3.95 -12.72 9.80
CA ARG A 117 -4.97 -11.67 9.87
C ARG A 117 -4.91 -10.78 8.63
N THR A 118 -6.04 -10.14 8.31
CA THR A 118 -6.13 -9.20 7.19
C THR A 118 -5.37 -7.92 7.51
N SER A 119 -4.37 -7.60 6.68
CA SER A 119 -3.64 -6.34 6.73
C SER A 119 -4.35 -5.26 5.92
N PHE A 120 -4.00 -3.99 6.16
CA PHE A 120 -4.62 -2.83 5.49
C PHE A 120 -3.57 -1.94 4.86
N ALA A 121 -3.86 -1.49 3.64
CA ALA A 121 -3.12 -0.43 2.96
C ALA A 121 -4.05 0.75 2.71
N PHE A 122 -3.70 1.94 3.22
CA PHE A 122 -4.52 3.15 3.11
C PHE A 122 -3.84 4.19 2.24
N SER A 123 -4.60 4.76 1.31
CA SER A 123 -4.14 5.77 0.36
C SER A 123 -5.15 6.91 0.25
N LEU A 124 -4.69 8.15 0.27
CA LEU A 124 -5.47 9.34 -0.01
C LEU A 124 -5.28 9.74 -1.48
N LEU A 125 -6.35 10.00 -2.19
CA LEU A 125 -6.35 10.38 -3.61
C LEU A 125 -5.86 11.82 -3.83
N SER A 126 -4.70 12.15 -3.25
CA SER A 126 -4.06 13.47 -3.36
C SER A 126 -2.62 13.41 -2.88
N ARG A 127 -1.78 14.27 -3.45
CA ARG A 127 -0.47 14.59 -2.89
C ARG A 127 -0.50 15.75 -1.88
N GLN A 128 -1.67 16.33 -1.64
CA GLN A 128 -1.91 17.40 -0.66
C GLN A 128 -2.52 16.82 0.62
N VAL A 129 -2.33 17.50 1.74
CA VAL A 129 -2.70 17.01 3.07
C VAL A 129 -4.08 17.50 3.56
N ASP A 130 -4.80 18.28 2.74
CA ASP A 130 -6.02 19.01 3.16
C ASP A 130 -7.10 18.12 3.79
N ASN A 131 -7.34 16.94 3.20
CA ASN A 131 -8.33 15.98 3.69
C ASN A 131 -7.70 14.74 4.33
N LEU A 132 -6.45 14.83 4.78
CA LEU A 132 -5.79 13.75 5.52
C LEU A 132 -6.57 13.32 6.78
N PRO A 133 -7.25 14.22 7.54
CA PRO A 133 -8.14 13.83 8.62
C PRO A 133 -9.30 12.92 8.18
N THR A 134 -9.83 13.10 6.96
CA THR A 134 -10.85 12.20 6.41
C THR A 134 -10.29 10.79 6.20
N ALA A 135 -9.08 10.68 5.65
CA ALA A 135 -8.43 9.40 5.45
C ALA A 135 -8.12 8.70 6.79
N ALA A 136 -7.62 9.44 7.77
CA ALA A 136 -7.36 8.95 9.12
C ALA A 136 -8.64 8.44 9.82
N TYR A 137 -9.75 9.16 9.67
CA TYR A 137 -11.06 8.73 10.17
C TYR A 137 -11.49 7.37 9.58
N TYR A 138 -11.38 7.20 8.25
CA TYR A 138 -11.76 5.93 7.60
C TYR A 138 -10.80 4.81 7.94
N ALA A 139 -9.51 5.08 8.08
CA ALA A 139 -8.54 4.09 8.53
C ALA A 139 -8.93 3.56 9.92
N ARG A 140 -9.19 4.44 10.88
CA ARG A 140 -9.64 4.08 12.22
C ARG A 140 -10.93 3.26 12.18
N LYS A 141 -11.94 3.76 11.48
CA LYS A 141 -13.26 3.11 11.36
C LYS A 141 -13.18 1.68 10.83
N LEU A 142 -12.38 1.45 9.79
CA LEU A 142 -12.22 0.12 9.19
C LEU A 142 -11.43 -0.83 10.11
N ILE A 143 -10.39 -0.32 10.78
CA ILE A 143 -9.61 -1.11 11.73
C ILE A 143 -10.44 -1.50 12.96
N GLU A 144 -11.29 -0.64 13.47
CA GLU A 144 -12.22 -0.97 14.56
C GLU A 144 -13.23 -2.05 14.19
N ALA A 145 -13.70 -2.04 12.94
CA ALA A 145 -14.67 -3.02 12.43
C ALA A 145 -14.06 -4.36 11.98
N ARG A 146 -12.72 -4.50 11.96
CA ARG A 146 -12.02 -5.65 11.37
C ARG A 146 -12.41 -7.01 11.94
N ASP A 147 -12.76 -7.08 13.23
CA ASP A 147 -13.11 -8.35 13.89
C ASP A 147 -14.48 -8.91 13.40
N GLN A 148 -15.25 -8.13 12.65
CA GLN A 148 -16.48 -8.55 11.97
C GLN A 148 -16.19 -9.16 10.59
N LEU A 149 -14.93 -9.16 10.15
CA LEU A 149 -14.52 -9.57 8.83
C LEU A 149 -13.76 -10.89 8.90
N ASP A 150 -14.38 -11.94 8.36
CA ASP A 150 -13.75 -13.26 8.21
C ASP A 150 -13.29 -13.42 6.75
N LEU A 151 -12.03 -13.20 6.50
CA LEU A 151 -11.41 -13.34 5.19
C LEU A 151 -10.38 -14.46 5.19
N PRO A 152 -10.15 -15.09 4.04
CA PRO A 152 -9.06 -16.04 3.90
C PRO A 152 -7.73 -15.46 4.38
N PRO A 153 -6.84 -16.28 4.99
CA PRO A 153 -5.50 -15.85 5.36
C PRO A 153 -4.76 -15.23 4.18
N ARG A 154 -3.83 -14.30 4.46
CA ARG A 154 -3.00 -13.64 3.45
C ARG A 154 -3.77 -12.65 2.56
N THR A 155 -4.96 -12.20 3.00
CA THR A 155 -5.70 -11.13 2.34
C THR A 155 -5.25 -9.77 2.84
N VAL A 156 -5.16 -8.81 1.92
CA VAL A 156 -4.92 -7.40 2.22
C VAL A 156 -6.11 -6.58 1.73
N LEU A 157 -6.57 -5.63 2.50
CA LEU A 157 -7.53 -4.64 2.05
C LEU A 157 -6.80 -3.40 1.56
N ASN A 158 -6.87 -3.15 0.26
CA ASN A 158 -6.40 -1.92 -0.37
C ASN A 158 -7.53 -0.89 -0.31
N VAL A 159 -7.31 0.17 0.45
CA VAL A 159 -8.32 1.20 0.73
C VAL A 159 -7.88 2.52 0.12
N ASN A 160 -8.65 3.04 -0.82
CA ASN A 160 -8.40 4.34 -1.44
C ASN A 160 -9.50 5.32 -1.04
N ILE A 161 -9.10 6.47 -0.48
CA ILE A 161 -9.98 7.49 0.06
C ILE A 161 -9.95 8.71 -0.86
N PRO A 162 -11.11 9.19 -1.35
CA PRO A 162 -11.17 10.44 -2.12
C PRO A 162 -10.67 11.63 -1.31
N ASN A 163 -9.99 12.58 -1.97
CA ASN A 163 -9.55 13.82 -1.34
C ASN A 163 -10.73 14.80 -1.15
N LEU A 164 -11.63 14.46 -0.26
CA LEU A 164 -12.83 15.20 0.05
C LEU A 164 -12.98 15.41 1.55
N PRO A 165 -13.62 16.51 2.00
CA PRO A 165 -14.08 16.64 3.38
C PRO A 165 -14.97 15.45 3.78
N LEU A 166 -14.91 15.05 5.04
CA LEU A 166 -15.65 13.89 5.55
C LEU A 166 -17.17 13.92 5.21
N SER A 167 -17.77 15.11 5.26
CA SER A 167 -19.19 15.31 4.94
C SER A 167 -19.55 15.10 3.46
N HIS A 168 -18.56 15.06 2.57
CA HIS A 168 -18.75 14.86 1.13
C HIS A 168 -18.43 13.43 0.68
N ILE A 169 -17.92 12.59 1.57
CA ILE A 169 -17.75 11.16 1.29
C ILE A 169 -19.11 10.49 1.28
N ARG A 170 -19.45 9.84 0.17
CA ARG A 170 -20.76 9.22 -0.06
C ARG A 170 -20.94 7.87 0.62
N GLY A 171 -19.86 7.27 1.13
CA GLY A 171 -19.88 5.98 1.79
C GLY A 171 -18.65 5.13 1.45
N ILE A 172 -18.72 3.85 1.81
CA ILE A 172 -17.68 2.84 1.55
C ILE A 172 -18.28 1.80 0.61
N VAL A 173 -17.55 1.40 -0.42
CA VAL A 173 -18.00 0.39 -1.39
C VAL A 173 -16.91 -0.67 -1.63
N LEU A 174 -17.35 -1.91 -1.82
CA LEU A 174 -16.51 -2.99 -2.31
C LEU A 174 -16.18 -2.76 -3.77
N THR A 175 -14.93 -2.95 -4.15
CA THR A 175 -14.45 -2.76 -5.51
C THR A 175 -13.56 -3.91 -5.97
N ARG A 176 -13.37 -4.01 -7.26
CA ARG A 176 -12.27 -4.72 -7.89
C ARG A 176 -11.24 -3.73 -8.44
N LEU A 177 -10.03 -4.20 -8.71
CA LEU A 177 -9.06 -3.42 -9.45
C LEU A 177 -9.57 -3.15 -10.87
N GLY A 178 -9.37 -1.92 -11.34
CA GLY A 178 -9.45 -1.59 -12.75
C GLY A 178 -8.11 -1.80 -13.46
N HIS A 179 -7.98 -1.30 -14.69
CA HIS A 179 -6.75 -1.34 -15.47
C HIS A 179 -6.40 0.04 -15.99
N ARG A 180 -5.09 0.31 -16.12
CA ARG A 180 -4.59 1.50 -16.79
C ARG A 180 -4.29 1.24 -18.25
N ALA A 181 -4.50 2.25 -19.07
CA ALA A 181 -3.93 2.30 -20.40
C ALA A 181 -2.40 2.32 -20.35
N ARG A 182 -1.77 1.96 -21.44
CA ARG A 182 -0.31 2.02 -21.55
C ARG A 182 0.20 3.42 -21.22
N ALA A 183 1.26 3.49 -20.40
CA ALA A 183 1.93 4.75 -20.07
C ALA A 183 2.44 5.47 -21.33
N ALA A 184 2.53 6.79 -21.27
CA ALA A 184 3.13 7.61 -22.32
C ALA A 184 4.62 7.26 -22.51
N ALA A 185 5.22 7.75 -23.60
CA ALA A 185 6.65 7.58 -23.85
C ALA A 185 7.48 8.23 -22.73
N PRO A 186 8.62 7.64 -22.33
CA PRO A 186 9.51 8.25 -21.36
C PRO A 186 10.00 9.64 -21.80
N THR A 187 10.15 10.55 -20.85
CA THR A 187 10.71 11.87 -21.13
C THR A 187 12.23 11.82 -21.13
N ARG A 188 12.84 12.07 -22.29
CA ARG A 188 14.30 12.19 -22.41
C ARG A 188 14.78 13.49 -21.80
N MET A 189 15.85 13.44 -21.04
CA MET A 189 16.56 14.61 -20.53
C MET A 189 18.08 14.45 -20.72
N VAL A 190 18.78 15.57 -20.68
CA VAL A 190 20.24 15.61 -20.69
C VAL A 190 20.68 16.35 -19.43
N ASP A 191 21.57 15.76 -18.64
CA ASP A 191 22.10 16.39 -17.45
C ASP A 191 23.10 17.54 -17.80
N PRO A 192 23.51 18.40 -16.85
CA PRO A 192 24.45 19.48 -17.10
C PRO A 192 25.82 19.04 -17.61
N ARG A 193 26.15 17.74 -17.53
CA ARG A 193 27.39 17.15 -18.04
C ARG A 193 27.25 16.50 -19.40
N GLY A 194 26.05 16.65 -20.04
CA GLY A 194 25.76 16.09 -21.35
C GLY A 194 25.38 14.61 -21.35
N LYS A 195 25.15 13.98 -20.16
CA LYS A 195 24.73 12.60 -20.06
C LYS A 195 23.21 12.49 -20.27
N GLU A 196 22.80 11.61 -21.18
CA GLU A 196 21.40 11.34 -21.43
C GLU A 196 20.80 10.48 -20.32
N GLY A 197 19.52 10.74 -19.99
CA GLY A 197 18.70 9.98 -19.08
C GLY A 197 17.24 10.02 -19.52
N TYR A 198 16.41 9.19 -18.87
CA TYR A 198 14.99 9.10 -19.15
C TYR A 198 14.20 9.10 -17.84
N TRP A 199 13.14 9.90 -17.79
CA TRP A 199 12.13 9.79 -16.76
C TRP A 199 11.04 8.83 -17.23
N ILE A 200 10.69 7.89 -16.36
CA ILE A 200 9.50 7.04 -16.56
C ILE A 200 8.28 7.96 -16.59
N ALA A 201 7.46 7.81 -17.63
CA ALA A 201 6.26 8.62 -17.77
C ALA A 201 5.21 8.26 -16.71
N VAL A 202 4.30 9.20 -16.50
CA VAL A 202 3.12 8.98 -15.66
C VAL A 202 2.32 7.80 -16.22
N ALA A 203 1.74 6.99 -15.35
CA ALA A 203 0.81 5.93 -15.73
C ALA A 203 -0.32 6.47 -16.63
N GLY A 204 -0.80 5.66 -17.55
CA GLY A 204 -1.91 6.02 -18.44
C GLY A 204 -3.23 6.23 -17.68
N ASP A 205 -4.21 6.80 -18.37
CA ASP A 205 -5.57 6.93 -17.84
C ASP A 205 -6.19 5.56 -17.49
N ALA A 206 -7.30 5.57 -16.79
CA ALA A 206 -8.05 4.34 -16.53
C ALA A 206 -8.67 3.81 -17.84
N GLU A 207 -8.19 2.67 -18.34
CA GLU A 207 -8.77 1.95 -19.48
C GLU A 207 -10.00 1.16 -19.05
N ASP A 208 -9.91 0.43 -17.93
CA ASP A 208 -11.04 -0.14 -17.23
C ASP A 208 -11.32 0.66 -15.95
N GLY A 209 -12.04 1.74 -16.09
CA GLY A 209 -12.46 2.64 -15.02
C GLY A 209 -13.98 2.66 -14.82
N GLY A 210 -14.71 1.65 -15.33
CA GLY A 210 -16.16 1.56 -15.28
C GLY A 210 -16.73 1.16 -13.91
N PRO A 211 -18.06 1.05 -13.78
CA PRO A 211 -18.73 0.69 -12.54
C PRO A 211 -18.18 -0.58 -11.91
N GLY A 212 -18.02 -0.58 -10.58
CA GLY A 212 -17.45 -1.69 -9.81
C GLY A 212 -15.94 -1.65 -9.67
N THR A 213 -15.23 -0.77 -10.40
CA THR A 213 -13.79 -0.58 -10.23
C THR A 213 -13.47 0.41 -9.11
N ASP A 214 -12.27 0.30 -8.58
CA ASP A 214 -11.69 1.24 -7.62
C ASP A 214 -11.58 2.67 -8.19
N PHE A 215 -11.20 2.82 -9.47
CA PHE A 215 -11.21 4.11 -10.18
C PHE A 215 -12.59 4.77 -10.15
N HIS A 216 -13.63 4.02 -10.53
CA HIS A 216 -14.98 4.56 -10.57
C HIS A 216 -15.46 4.99 -9.18
N ALA A 217 -15.23 4.15 -8.18
CA ALA A 217 -15.68 4.41 -6.82
C ALA A 217 -15.10 5.72 -6.26
N VAL A 218 -13.79 5.92 -6.36
CA VAL A 218 -13.15 7.13 -5.82
C VAL A 218 -13.54 8.38 -6.58
N MET A 219 -13.72 8.30 -7.91
CA MET A 219 -14.21 9.42 -8.73
C MET A 219 -15.65 9.81 -8.41
N GLN A 220 -16.46 8.86 -7.93
CA GLN A 220 -17.83 9.12 -7.46
C GLN A 220 -17.90 9.56 -6.00
N GLY A 221 -16.77 9.75 -5.31
CA GLY A 221 -16.72 10.20 -3.93
C GLY A 221 -16.95 9.09 -2.88
N TYR A 222 -16.77 7.83 -3.25
CA TYR A 222 -16.81 6.71 -2.32
C TYR A 222 -15.41 6.29 -1.90
N VAL A 223 -15.27 5.85 -0.66
CA VAL A 223 -14.09 5.09 -0.24
C VAL A 223 -14.14 3.73 -0.91
N SER A 224 -13.11 3.41 -1.68
CA SER A 224 -12.93 2.12 -2.35
C SER A 224 -12.24 1.15 -1.42
N VAL A 225 -12.76 -0.07 -1.29
CA VAL A 225 -12.14 -1.17 -0.55
C VAL A 225 -12.01 -2.36 -1.49
N THR A 226 -10.78 -2.69 -1.86
CA THR A 226 -10.47 -3.81 -2.76
C THR A 226 -9.73 -4.90 -1.99
N PRO A 227 -10.26 -6.11 -1.85
CA PRO A 227 -9.53 -7.23 -1.29
C PRO A 227 -8.48 -7.73 -2.29
N LEU A 228 -7.23 -7.82 -1.85
CA LEU A 228 -6.09 -8.32 -2.62
C LEU A 228 -5.60 -9.63 -2.03
N GLN A 229 -5.14 -10.53 -2.89
CA GLN A 229 -4.46 -11.77 -2.52
C GLN A 229 -3.04 -11.80 -3.09
N LEU A 230 -2.18 -12.56 -2.45
CA LEU A 230 -0.79 -12.73 -2.92
C LEU A 230 -0.65 -13.73 -4.05
N ASP A 231 -1.51 -14.74 -4.05
CA ASP A 231 -1.43 -15.79 -5.06
C ASP A 231 -1.77 -15.22 -6.44
N ARG A 232 -0.77 -15.22 -7.31
CA ARG A 232 -0.88 -14.78 -8.71
C ARG A 232 -1.02 -15.96 -9.66
N THR A 233 -1.20 -17.16 -9.14
CA THR A 233 -1.43 -18.35 -9.95
C THR A 233 -2.79 -18.23 -10.64
N PHE A 234 -2.77 -18.25 -11.97
CA PHE A 234 -4.00 -18.21 -12.76
C PHE A 234 -4.52 -19.64 -12.98
N ASN A 235 -5.28 -20.16 -12.02
CA ASN A 235 -5.75 -21.55 -12.02
C ASN A 235 -6.59 -21.90 -13.24
N ASP A 236 -7.37 -20.97 -13.78
CA ASP A 236 -8.22 -21.21 -14.95
C ASP A 236 -7.42 -21.51 -16.22
N ALA A 237 -6.13 -21.13 -16.26
CA ALA A 237 -5.23 -21.42 -17.38
C ALA A 237 -4.60 -22.81 -17.30
N PHE A 238 -4.73 -23.55 -16.19
CA PHE A 238 -4.02 -24.82 -15.97
C PHE A 238 -4.29 -25.85 -17.07
N ASN A 239 -5.54 -26.08 -17.40
CA ASN A 239 -5.90 -27.07 -18.45
C ASN A 239 -5.33 -26.68 -19.82
N THR A 240 -5.31 -25.39 -20.15
CA THR A 240 -4.76 -24.91 -21.41
C THR A 240 -3.25 -25.10 -21.47
N VAL A 241 -2.56 -24.75 -20.39
CA VAL A 241 -1.09 -24.91 -20.29
C VAL A 241 -0.72 -26.39 -20.25
N GLN A 242 -1.47 -27.21 -19.51
CA GLN A 242 -1.25 -28.65 -19.44
C GLN A 242 -1.34 -29.30 -20.83
N GLY A 243 -2.42 -29.01 -21.59
CA GLY A 243 -2.57 -29.56 -22.96
C GLY A 243 -1.47 -29.09 -23.92
N TRP A 244 -0.96 -27.86 -23.76
CA TRP A 244 0.18 -27.37 -24.52
C TRP A 244 1.46 -28.14 -24.17
N LEU A 245 1.73 -28.38 -22.88
CA LEU A 245 2.93 -29.14 -22.45
C LEU A 245 2.89 -30.59 -22.93
N GLU A 246 1.74 -31.26 -22.93
CA GLU A 246 1.58 -32.64 -23.43
C GLU A 246 1.89 -32.74 -24.91
N GLY A 247 1.68 -31.65 -25.67
CA GLY A 247 2.06 -31.60 -27.11
C GLY A 247 3.56 -31.40 -27.39
N LEU A 248 4.36 -31.14 -26.35
CA LEU A 248 5.82 -30.94 -26.48
C LEU A 248 6.64 -32.21 -26.20
N GLY A 249 6.03 -33.23 -25.62
CA GLY A 249 6.67 -34.53 -25.28
C GLY A 249 6.14 -35.65 -26.15
#